data_09df51bb07d21e4dee3613d74e88868f
#
_entry.id   09df51bb07d21e4dee3613d74e88868f
#
_cell.length_a   1.000
_cell.length_b   1.000
_cell.length_c   1.000
_cell.angle_alpha   90.00
_cell.angle_beta   90.00
_cell.angle_gamma   90.00
#
_symmetry.space_group_name_H-M   'P 1'
#
loop_
_entity.id
_entity.type
_entity.pdbx_description
1 polymer ?
#
loop_
_entity_poly.entity_id
_entity_poly.type
_entity_poly.pdbx_seq_one_letter_code
_entity_poly.pdbx_strand_id
1 'polypeptide(L)'
;MAKVVLIGNLAQLTGGVAEFTLSATSVKQLYQQLTALHPELGPHLQEGVAVAIDGQIYQETLLEPIGPDSEVFVLPQIAGGGFTQ
;
A
#
# COMPACT_ATOMS: atom_id res chain seq x y z
N MET A 1 -3.51 7.36 14.00
CA MET A 1 -3.74 6.98 12.61
C MET A 1 -2.43 6.58 11.98
N ALA A 2 -2.47 5.65 11.07
CA ALA A 2 -1.27 5.16 10.43
C ALA A 2 -0.84 6.09 9.30
N LYS A 3 0.46 6.25 9.13
CA LYS A 3 1.02 7.03 8.05
C LYS A 3 1.29 6.10 6.88
N VAL A 4 0.76 6.44 5.71
CA VAL A 4 0.85 5.61 4.52
C VAL A 4 1.58 6.39 3.44
N VAL A 5 2.60 5.78 2.85
CA VAL A 5 3.40 6.40 1.80
C VAL A 5 3.36 5.51 0.57
N LEU A 6 3.02 6.08 -0.57
CA LEU A 6 3.02 5.37 -1.83
C LEU A 6 4.37 5.54 -2.50
N ILE A 7 4.96 4.42 -2.92
CA ILE A 7 6.29 4.40 -3.49
C ILE A 7 6.20 4.20 -5.00
N GLY A 8 7.14 4.78 -5.71
CA GLY A 8 7.26 4.58 -7.14
C GLY A 8 6.12 5.24 -7.91
N ASN A 9 5.67 4.58 -8.97
CA ASN A 9 4.67 5.17 -9.83
C ASN A 9 3.27 5.17 -9.21
N LEU A 10 3.10 4.56 -8.06
CA LEU A 10 1.78 4.60 -7.42
C LEU A 10 1.38 6.02 -7.05
N ALA A 11 2.34 6.86 -6.68
CA ALA A 11 2.03 8.22 -6.32
C ALA A 11 1.54 9.03 -7.52
N GLN A 12 1.91 8.62 -8.73
CA GLN A 12 1.45 9.32 -9.92
C GLN A 12 -0.04 9.10 -10.16
N LEU A 13 -0.56 7.99 -9.70
CA LEU A 13 -1.97 7.68 -9.87
C LEU A 13 -2.87 8.53 -8.97
N THR A 14 -2.28 9.18 -8.00
CA THR A 14 -3.03 10.04 -7.08
C THR A 14 -2.72 11.52 -7.31
N GLY A 15 -2.25 11.85 -8.51
CA GLY A 15 -1.93 13.24 -8.81
C GLY A 15 -0.70 13.75 -8.10
N GLY A 16 0.18 12.86 -7.69
CA GLY A 16 1.40 13.24 -7.00
C GLY A 16 1.32 13.19 -5.49
N VAL A 17 0.17 12.83 -4.94
CA VAL A 17 0.03 12.74 -3.49
C VAL A 17 0.59 11.39 -3.05
N ALA A 18 1.67 11.43 -2.29
CA ALA A 18 2.36 10.22 -1.87
C ALA A 18 2.09 9.85 -0.41
N GLU A 19 1.69 10.79 0.41
CA GLU A 19 1.50 10.53 1.83
C GLU A 19 0.05 10.65 2.23
N PHE A 20 -0.41 9.72 3.04
CA PHE A 20 -1.78 9.74 3.58
C PHE A 20 -1.73 9.40 5.05
N THR A 21 -2.68 9.91 5.80
CA THR A 21 -2.89 9.50 7.19
C THR A 21 -4.25 8.83 7.24
N LEU A 22 -4.26 7.55 7.54
CA LEU A 22 -5.48 6.76 7.46
C LEU A 22 -5.73 6.03 8.77
N SER A 23 -7.00 5.72 9.02
CA SER A 23 -7.39 5.02 10.24
C SER A 23 -7.49 3.51 10.02
N ALA A 24 -6.85 2.99 9.00
CA ALA A 24 -6.89 1.56 8.71
C ALA A 24 -6.23 0.76 9.82
N THR A 25 -6.83 -0.35 10.18
CA THR A 25 -6.28 -1.25 11.19
C THR A 25 -5.82 -2.56 10.58
N SER A 26 -5.94 -2.72 9.27
CA SER A 26 -5.44 -3.88 8.57
C SER A 26 -5.13 -3.49 7.14
N VAL A 27 -4.38 -4.34 6.45
CA VAL A 27 -4.04 -4.08 5.05
C VAL A 27 -5.30 -4.02 4.19
N LYS A 28 -6.29 -4.87 4.50
CA LYS A 28 -7.53 -4.84 3.76
C LYS A 28 -8.22 -3.49 3.88
N GLN A 29 -8.31 -2.95 5.09
CA GLN A 29 -8.91 -1.64 5.28
C GLN A 29 -8.10 -0.54 4.60
N LEU A 30 -6.77 -0.67 4.63
CA LEU A 30 -5.90 0.27 3.95
C LEU A 30 -6.24 0.33 2.46
N TYR A 31 -6.36 -0.82 1.83
CA TYR A 31 -6.68 -0.86 0.41
C TYR A 31 -8.06 -0.27 0.14
N GLN A 32 -9.03 -0.58 1.00
CA GLN A 32 -10.38 -0.04 0.84
C GLN A 32 -10.40 1.48 0.94
N GLN A 33 -9.66 2.02 1.90
CA GLN A 33 -9.63 3.47 2.09
C GLN A 33 -8.87 4.16 0.97
N LEU A 34 -7.78 3.59 0.51
CA LEU A 34 -7.05 4.16 -0.62
C LEU A 34 -7.89 4.15 -1.88
N THR A 35 -8.61 3.07 -2.13
CA THR A 35 -9.46 2.98 -3.31
C THR A 35 -10.62 3.98 -3.23
N ALA A 36 -11.13 4.22 -2.04
CA ALA A 36 -12.19 5.20 -1.88
C ALA A 36 -11.69 6.62 -2.16
N LEU A 37 -10.45 6.92 -1.78
CA LEU A 37 -9.87 8.23 -2.02
C LEU A 37 -9.42 8.40 -3.46
N HIS A 38 -8.84 7.36 -4.02
CA HIS A 38 -8.31 7.40 -5.38
C HIS A 38 -8.66 6.09 -6.09
N PRO A 39 -9.80 6.05 -6.76
CA PRO A 39 -10.24 4.81 -7.41
C PRO A 39 -9.24 4.25 -8.42
N GLU A 40 -8.38 5.10 -8.96
CA GLU A 40 -7.37 4.63 -9.90
C GLU A 40 -6.41 3.63 -9.28
N LEU A 41 -6.26 3.67 -7.96
CA LEU A 41 -5.39 2.72 -7.28
C LEU A 41 -5.99 1.33 -7.20
N GLY A 42 -7.30 1.21 -7.28
CA GLY A 42 -7.96 -0.07 -7.05
C GLY A 42 -7.40 -1.22 -7.86
N PRO A 43 -7.32 -1.11 -9.21
CA PRO A 43 -6.78 -2.22 -9.99
C PRO A 43 -5.33 -2.55 -9.63
N HIS A 44 -4.53 -1.54 -9.32
CA HIS A 44 -3.12 -1.79 -8.98
C HIS A 44 -3.00 -2.50 -7.64
N LEU A 45 -3.82 -2.13 -6.67
CA LEU A 45 -3.82 -2.79 -5.38
C LEU A 45 -4.30 -4.23 -5.51
N GLN A 46 -5.24 -4.49 -6.42
CA GLN A 46 -5.74 -5.85 -6.64
C GLN A 46 -4.76 -6.71 -7.40
N GLU A 47 -3.99 -6.11 -8.30
CA GLU A 47 -3.00 -6.87 -9.05
C GLU A 47 -1.86 -7.35 -8.19
N GLY A 48 -1.66 -6.69 -7.09
CA GLY A 48 -0.61 -7.08 -6.18
C GLY A 48 0.38 -5.96 -5.96
N VAL A 49 0.50 -5.57 -4.72
CA VAL A 49 1.51 -4.62 -4.28
C VAL A 49 2.14 -5.22 -3.04
N ALA A 50 3.35 -4.79 -2.75
CA ALA A 50 3.99 -5.15 -1.50
C ALA A 50 3.71 -4.04 -0.50
N VAL A 51 3.58 -4.41 0.76
CA VAL A 51 3.34 -3.46 1.83
C VAL A 51 4.41 -3.63 2.88
N ALA A 52 5.09 -2.56 3.23
CA ALA A 52 6.06 -2.59 4.32
C ALA A 52 5.42 -1.91 5.52
N ILE A 53 5.30 -2.64 6.61
CA ILE A 53 4.70 -2.12 7.84
C ILE A 53 5.78 -2.13 8.91
N ASP A 54 6.13 -0.94 9.37
CA ASP A 54 7.16 -0.77 10.41
C ASP A 54 8.44 -1.51 10.06
N GLY A 55 8.83 -1.43 8.79
CA GLY A 55 10.08 -2.02 8.34
C GLY A 55 9.99 -3.46 7.88
N GLN A 56 8.83 -4.08 7.95
CA GLN A 56 8.67 -5.47 7.57
C GLN A 56 7.82 -5.56 6.31
N ILE A 57 8.29 -6.29 5.31
CA ILE A 57 7.61 -6.37 4.02
C ILE A 57 6.68 -7.56 3.98
N TYR A 58 5.46 -7.32 3.54
CA TYR A 58 4.44 -8.34 3.38
C TYR A 58 3.93 -8.32 1.96
N GLN A 59 3.66 -9.49 1.40
CA GLN A 59 3.07 -9.60 0.06
C GLN A 59 1.86 -10.48 0.13
N GLU A 60 0.84 -10.11 -0.64
CA GLU A 60 -0.35 -10.94 -0.79
C GLU A 60 -1.06 -11.22 0.52
N THR A 61 -1.02 -10.26 1.42
CA THR A 61 -1.72 -10.43 2.68
C THR A 61 -2.72 -9.29 2.84
N LEU A 62 -3.91 -9.59 3.29
CA LEU A 62 -4.92 -8.58 3.58
C LEU A 62 -5.25 -8.53 5.06
N LEU A 63 -4.82 -9.51 5.82
CA LEU A 63 -5.20 -9.60 7.22
C LEU A 63 -4.13 -9.07 8.16
N GLU A 64 -3.01 -8.64 7.63
CA GLU A 64 -1.93 -8.14 8.49
C GLU A 64 -2.41 -6.90 9.24
N PRO A 65 -2.25 -6.85 10.56
CA PRO A 65 -2.72 -5.69 11.32
C PRO A 65 -1.82 -4.48 11.14
N ILE A 66 -2.43 -3.30 11.23
CA ILE A 66 -1.71 -2.04 11.16
C ILE A 66 -2.01 -1.31 12.46
N GLY A 67 -0.96 -0.93 13.17
CA GLY A 67 -1.12 -0.21 14.43
C GLY A 67 -1.43 1.26 14.21
N PRO A 68 -1.91 1.93 15.26
CA PRO A 68 -2.30 3.34 15.12
C PRO A 68 -1.13 4.27 14.83
N ASP A 69 0.08 3.85 15.18
CA ASP A 69 1.25 4.68 14.90
C ASP A 69 2.18 4.03 13.89
N SER A 70 1.69 3.07 13.13
CA SER A 70 2.51 2.36 12.16
C SER A 70 2.86 3.25 10.98
N GLU A 71 4.03 2.99 10.41
CA GLU A 71 4.42 3.57 9.14
C GLU A 71 4.27 2.50 8.07
N VAL A 72 3.50 2.80 7.05
CA VAL A 72 3.20 1.82 6.02
C VAL A 72 3.65 2.37 4.67
N PHE A 73 4.42 1.57 3.94
CA PHE A 73 4.86 1.92 2.60
C PHE A 73 4.20 0.95 1.63
N VAL A 74 3.56 1.47 0.61
CA VAL A 74 2.94 0.64 -0.43
C VAL A 74 3.83 0.72 -1.66
N LEU A 75 4.36 -0.45 -2.07
CA LEU A 75 5.31 -0.52 -3.16
C LEU A 75 4.73 -1.32 -4.31
N PRO A 76 5.04 -0.93 -5.54
CA PRO A 76 4.62 -1.75 -6.66
C PRO A 76 5.33 -3.10 -6.61
N GLN A 77 4.59 -4.18 -6.82
CA GLN A 77 5.17 -5.50 -6.81
C GLN A 77 5.86 -5.73 -8.13
N ILE A 78 7.05 -6.30 -8.08
CA ILE A 78 7.77 -6.61 -9.30
C ILE A 78 7.25 -7.94 -9.82
N ALA A 79 6.60 -7.89 -10.95
CA ALA A 79 6.02 -9.07 -11.52
C ALA A 79 7.08 -9.98 -12.11
N GLY A 80 6.75 -11.23 -12.16
CA GLY A 80 7.58 -12.17 -12.86
C GLY A 80 8.88 -12.50 -12.20
N GLY A 81 9.06 -12.08 -11.01
CA GLY A 81 10.28 -12.40 -10.34
C GLY A 81 11.48 -11.93 -11.08
N GLY A 82 11.36 -10.81 -11.68
CA GLY A 82 12.40 -10.37 -12.54
C GLY A 82 13.74 -10.21 -11.90
N PHE A 83 13.77 -10.24 -10.60
CA PHE A 83 15.02 -10.10 -10.01
C PHE A 83 15.49 -11.29 -9.39
N THR A 84 14.94 -12.29 -9.64
CA THR A 84 15.27 -13.34 -8.99
C THR A 84 16.51 -13.76 -9.35
N GLN A 85 16.86 -13.64 -9.31
CA GLN A 85 17.72 -14.06 -9.76
C GLN A 85 18.51 -13.90 -9.26
#